data_8cd2f6f27faa06c3ddf57a0cc1a7b27f
#
_entry.id   8cd2f6f27faa06c3ddf57a0cc1a7b27f
#
_cell.length_a   1.000
_cell.length_b   1.000
_cell.length_c   1.000
_cell.angle_alpha   90.00
_cell.angle_beta   90.00
_cell.angle_gamma   90.00
#
_symmetry.space_group_name_H-M   'P 1'
#
loop_
_entity.id
_entity.type
_entity.pdbx_description
1 polymer ?
#
loop_
_entity_poly.entity_id
_entity_poly.type
_entity_poly.pdbx_seq_one_letter_code
_entity_poly.pdbx_strand_id
1 'polypeptide(L)'
;MASMSTLFAKTSTPTIPLPRTRQTHLASRLELPLTRLPGVAPAREIGSERLRRRRRGDGPGSRVGCSLIEPDGGALVDLVAPEGAAREARRREAAMPGLPRVKLSRVDLEWVHVLSEGWASPLRGFMREAEFLQTLHFNCLRLVGGGAVVNMSVPIVLAIDDAQKRAVGDQRRVALVDADNKPVAILSDIEIYKHNKEERIARTWGTTAPGLPYVKEAISNAGNWLIGGDLEVIEPIKYNDGLDQYRLSPSELREEFNRRNADAVFAFQLRNPVHNGHALLMTDTRRRLLEMGYKNPILLLHPLGGYTKADDVPLSWRMKQHEKVLEEGVLNPDTTVVAIFPSPMHYAGPTEVQWHAKARINAGANFYIVGRDPAGMSHPVEKRDLYDAEHGKKVLSMAPGLEKLNILPFRVCKILTLFLCPWHTFSTEFSR
;
A
#
# COMPACT_ATOMS: atom_id res chain seq x y z
N MET A 1 -11.15 43.72 50.66
CA MET A 1 -10.28 44.91 50.86
C MET A 1 -9.02 44.73 50.06
N ALA A 2 -8.67 45.80 49.37
CA ALA A 2 -7.49 46.08 48.59
C ALA A 2 -7.35 45.47 47.19
N SER A 3 -7.84 46.25 46.28
CA SER A 3 -7.43 46.52 44.91
C SER A 3 -5.98 46.94 44.79
N MET A 4 -5.31 46.48 43.74
CA MET A 4 -4.25 47.26 43.09
C MET A 4 -4.11 46.90 41.62
N SER A 5 -4.51 47.86 40.80
CA SER A 5 -4.18 48.02 39.37
C SER A 5 -2.72 48.47 39.21
N THR A 6 -2.11 48.15 38.09
CA THR A 6 -1.07 48.92 37.36
C THR A 6 -0.34 48.03 36.40
N LEU A 7 0.04 48.32 35.23
CA LEU A 7 0.24 49.41 34.30
C LEU A 7 0.71 48.76 32.98
N PHE A 8 0.09 49.12 31.89
CA PHE A 8 0.58 48.83 30.54
C PHE A 8 1.78 49.71 30.21
N ALA A 9 2.89 49.10 29.81
CA ALA A 9 3.97 49.81 29.15
C ALA A 9 4.01 49.37 27.66
N LYS A 10 3.71 50.30 26.78
CA LYS A 10 3.93 50.21 25.33
C LYS A 10 5.42 50.41 25.06
N THR A 11 6.07 49.46 24.44
CA THR A 11 7.37 49.66 23.80
C THR A 11 7.20 49.58 22.28
N SER A 12 7.45 50.71 21.65
CA SER A 12 7.49 50.91 20.20
C SER A 12 8.81 50.36 19.63
N THR A 13 8.72 49.50 18.64
CA THR A 13 9.84 49.02 17.82
C THR A 13 10.09 49.98 16.65
N PRO A 14 11.32 50.30 16.30
CA PRO A 14 11.62 51.19 15.17
C PRO A 14 11.62 50.41 13.85
N THR A 15 10.96 50.98 12.86
CA THR A 15 10.89 50.51 11.46
C THR A 15 12.18 50.93 10.74
N ILE A 16 12.89 49.97 10.16
CA ILE A 16 14.04 50.22 9.28
C ILE A 16 13.52 50.18 7.81
N PRO A 17 13.82 51.17 6.97
CA PRO A 17 13.37 51.17 5.56
C PRO A 17 14.28 50.30 4.68
N LEU A 18 13.66 49.52 3.81
CA LEU A 18 14.30 48.73 2.73
C LEU A 18 14.73 49.64 1.55
N PRO A 19 15.90 49.43 0.94
CA PRO A 19 16.31 50.19 -0.23
C PRO A 19 15.59 49.71 -1.51
N ARG A 20 15.10 50.70 -2.26
CA ARG A 20 14.55 50.51 -3.64
C ARG A 20 15.69 50.19 -4.59
N THR A 21 15.67 49.03 -5.23
CA THR A 21 16.51 48.72 -6.39
C THR A 21 15.75 49.02 -7.70
N ARG A 22 16.42 49.82 -8.53
CA ARG A 22 15.99 50.21 -9.88
C ARG A 22 15.96 49.01 -10.80
N GLN A 23 14.87 48.88 -11.54
CA GLN A 23 14.82 48.06 -12.77
C GLN A 23 15.65 48.78 -13.86
N THR A 24 16.63 48.08 -14.41
CA THR A 24 17.21 48.40 -15.71
C THR A 24 16.98 47.24 -16.64
N HIS A 25 16.21 47.45 -17.70
CA HIS A 25 16.10 46.61 -18.87
C HIS A 25 17.45 46.57 -19.58
N LEU A 26 17.97 45.37 -19.80
CA LEU A 26 18.90 45.10 -20.89
C LEU A 26 18.59 43.68 -21.44
N ALA A 27 17.96 43.68 -22.61
CA ALA A 27 17.86 42.51 -23.45
C ALA A 27 19.17 42.37 -24.23
N SER A 28 19.92 41.28 -24.04
CA SER A 28 20.91 40.85 -24.98
C SER A 28 20.79 39.36 -25.21
N ARG A 29 20.40 39.00 -26.41
CA ARG A 29 20.47 37.64 -26.98
C ARG A 29 21.95 37.20 -26.99
N LEU A 30 22.23 36.07 -26.38
CA LEU A 30 23.41 35.29 -26.64
C LEU A 30 22.94 33.93 -27.18
N GLU A 31 23.02 33.76 -28.49
CA GLU A 31 22.90 32.46 -29.14
C GLU A 31 24.23 31.72 -28.95
N LEU A 32 24.19 30.58 -28.29
CA LEU A 32 25.30 29.62 -28.28
C LEU A 32 24.93 28.42 -29.18
N PRO A 33 25.84 27.92 -29.99
CA PRO A 33 25.56 26.86 -30.96
C PRO A 33 25.35 25.50 -30.25
N LEU A 34 24.25 24.84 -30.57
CA LEU A 34 23.94 23.47 -30.19
C LEU A 34 24.86 22.50 -30.96
N THR A 35 25.88 22.00 -30.30
CA THR A 35 26.58 20.80 -30.77
C THR A 35 25.71 19.57 -30.50
N ARG A 36 25.30 18.91 -31.59
CA ARG A 36 24.55 17.64 -31.55
C ARG A 36 25.45 16.54 -30.96
N LEU A 37 25.00 15.94 -29.85
CA LEU A 37 25.47 14.63 -29.43
C LEU A 37 24.66 13.56 -30.18
N PRO A 38 25.26 12.52 -30.72
CA PRO A 38 24.55 11.47 -31.44
C PRO A 38 23.93 10.46 -30.48
N GLY A 39 22.63 10.13 -30.68
CA GLY A 39 22.09 8.85 -30.28
C GLY A 39 21.15 8.81 -29.07
N VAL A 40 20.24 9.75 -28.89
CA VAL A 40 19.06 9.52 -28.03
C VAL A 40 17.82 9.69 -28.90
N ALA A 41 17.18 8.57 -29.21
CA ALA A 41 15.89 8.56 -29.89
C ALA A 41 14.81 9.13 -28.92
N PRO A 42 13.81 9.90 -29.43
CA PRO A 42 12.76 10.43 -28.60
C PRO A 42 11.93 9.29 -28.02
N ALA A 43 11.61 9.40 -26.73
CA ALA A 43 10.73 8.48 -26.04
C ALA A 43 9.39 8.37 -26.78
N ARG A 44 9.12 7.21 -27.38
CA ARG A 44 7.84 6.90 -28.01
C ARG A 44 6.75 6.83 -26.94
N GLU A 45 5.63 7.46 -27.20
CA GLU A 45 4.38 7.29 -26.47
C GLU A 45 3.96 5.81 -26.48
N ILE A 46 4.23 5.10 -25.37
CA ILE A 46 3.99 3.65 -25.25
C ILE A 46 2.53 3.34 -24.88
N GLY A 47 1.70 4.36 -24.67
CA GLY A 47 0.33 4.17 -24.14
C GLY A 47 -0.72 3.67 -25.12
N SER A 48 -0.64 3.96 -26.41
CA SER A 48 -1.73 3.67 -27.36
C SER A 48 -1.52 2.42 -28.24
N GLU A 49 -0.30 1.97 -28.45
CA GLU A 49 -0.03 0.82 -29.32
C GLU A 49 -0.20 -0.55 -28.64
N ARG A 50 0.00 -0.68 -27.32
CA ARG A 50 -0.21 -1.96 -26.62
C ARG A 50 -1.68 -2.38 -26.59
N LEU A 51 -2.60 -1.45 -26.48
CA LEU A 51 -4.05 -1.72 -26.55
C LEU A 51 -4.50 -2.11 -27.97
N ARG A 52 -3.85 -1.60 -29.04
CA ARG A 52 -4.18 -1.94 -30.44
C ARG A 52 -3.59 -3.24 -30.92
N ARG A 53 -2.43 -3.69 -30.41
CA ARG A 53 -1.80 -4.98 -30.82
C ARG A 53 -2.55 -6.22 -30.34
N ARG A 54 -3.27 -6.16 -29.19
CA ARG A 54 -4.12 -7.29 -28.74
C ARG A 54 -5.37 -7.52 -29.61
N ARG A 55 -5.77 -6.58 -30.47
CA ARG A 55 -6.96 -6.70 -31.33
C ARG A 55 -6.72 -7.37 -32.69
N ARG A 56 -5.51 -7.74 -33.08
CA ARG A 56 -5.22 -8.29 -34.43
C ARG A 56 -5.01 -9.81 -34.50
N GLY A 57 -5.25 -10.55 -33.42
CA GLY A 57 -4.98 -11.98 -33.38
C GLY A 57 -6.19 -12.91 -33.18
N ASP A 58 -7.36 -12.38 -32.80
CA ASP A 58 -8.50 -13.23 -32.51
C ASP A 58 -9.55 -13.15 -33.62
N GLY A 59 -9.74 -14.28 -34.33
CA GLY A 59 -10.82 -14.49 -35.27
C GLY A 59 -12.20 -14.51 -34.57
N PRO A 60 -13.32 -14.40 -35.31
CA PRO A 60 -14.66 -14.31 -34.74
C PRO A 60 -15.01 -15.62 -34.02
N GLY A 61 -14.89 -15.67 -32.70
CA GLY A 61 -15.28 -16.83 -31.91
C GLY A 61 -14.56 -17.06 -30.58
N SER A 62 -13.54 -16.29 -30.28
CA SER A 62 -12.88 -16.38 -28.96
C SER A 62 -13.79 -15.78 -27.89
N ARG A 63 -14.40 -16.65 -27.07
CA ARG A 63 -14.96 -16.24 -25.79
C ARG A 63 -13.81 -15.58 -25.00
N VAL A 64 -13.90 -14.28 -24.72
CA VAL A 64 -13.06 -13.64 -23.71
C VAL A 64 -13.42 -14.34 -22.41
N GLY A 65 -12.76 -15.43 -22.12
CA GLY A 65 -12.84 -16.11 -20.84
C GLY A 65 -12.28 -15.12 -19.81
N CYS A 66 -13.10 -14.76 -18.85
CA CYS A 66 -12.69 -13.93 -17.72
C CYS A 66 -11.67 -14.74 -16.92
N SER A 67 -10.39 -14.48 -17.12
CA SER A 67 -9.37 -14.93 -16.20
C SER A 67 -8.92 -13.73 -15.37
N LEU A 68 -9.15 -13.79 -14.05
CA LEU A 68 -8.52 -12.87 -13.12
C LEU A 68 -7.00 -12.90 -13.34
N ILE A 69 -6.35 -11.78 -13.05
CA ILE A 69 -4.89 -11.72 -13.09
C ILE A 69 -4.30 -12.82 -12.18
N GLU A 70 -3.31 -13.56 -12.69
CA GLU A 70 -2.66 -14.60 -11.90
C GLU A 70 -1.91 -14.02 -10.70
N PRO A 71 -1.91 -14.71 -9.55
CA PRO A 71 -1.10 -14.31 -8.40
C PRO A 71 0.39 -14.24 -8.75
N ASP A 72 1.12 -13.44 -8.02
CA ASP A 72 2.57 -13.41 -8.11
C ASP A 72 3.18 -14.75 -7.68
N GLY A 73 4.12 -15.25 -8.48
CA GLY A 73 4.69 -16.58 -8.27
C GLY A 73 3.78 -17.73 -8.73
N GLY A 74 2.65 -17.43 -9.38
CA GLY A 74 1.74 -18.43 -9.99
C GLY A 74 0.68 -18.99 -9.06
N ALA A 75 0.87 -18.94 -7.74
CA ALA A 75 -0.08 -19.40 -6.74
C ALA A 75 -0.09 -18.50 -5.49
N LEU A 76 -1.23 -18.46 -4.82
CA LEU A 76 -1.31 -17.85 -3.49
C LEU A 76 -0.67 -18.79 -2.45
N VAL A 77 0.04 -18.19 -1.51
CA VAL A 77 0.63 -18.89 -0.37
C VAL A 77 -0.37 -18.81 0.78
N ASP A 78 -0.91 -19.94 1.20
CA ASP A 78 -1.71 -20.08 2.43
C ASP A 78 -0.84 -20.72 3.51
N LEU A 79 -0.68 -20.01 4.63
CA LEU A 79 0.15 -20.45 5.75
C LEU A 79 -0.67 -20.82 6.99
N VAL A 80 -1.99 -20.85 6.88
CA VAL A 80 -2.89 -21.23 7.96
C VAL A 80 -2.99 -22.76 8.03
N ALA A 81 -2.78 -23.30 9.20
CA ALA A 81 -2.89 -24.74 9.41
C ALA A 81 -4.31 -25.23 9.11
N PRO A 82 -4.47 -26.29 8.30
CA PRO A 82 -5.77 -26.90 8.06
C PRO A 82 -6.49 -27.29 9.35
N GLU A 83 -7.82 -27.18 9.34
CA GLU A 83 -8.61 -27.56 10.53
C GLU A 83 -8.41 -29.03 10.92
N GLY A 84 -8.64 -29.33 12.18
CA GLY A 84 -8.52 -30.65 12.73
C GLY A 84 -7.12 -30.99 13.26
N ALA A 85 -6.62 -32.19 12.96
CA ALA A 85 -5.40 -32.74 13.59
C ALA A 85 -4.15 -31.90 13.33
N ALA A 86 -4.02 -31.29 12.17
CA ALA A 86 -2.86 -30.46 11.85
C ALA A 86 -2.83 -29.18 12.70
N ARG A 87 -3.96 -28.48 12.86
CA ARG A 87 -4.09 -27.28 13.68
C ARG A 87 -3.80 -27.59 15.16
N GLU A 88 -4.37 -28.69 15.66
CA GLU A 88 -4.13 -29.11 17.04
C GLU A 88 -2.67 -29.54 17.28
N ALA A 89 -2.01 -30.16 16.30
CA ALA A 89 -0.58 -30.46 16.38
C ALA A 89 0.25 -29.17 16.50
N ARG A 90 -0.02 -28.15 15.69
CA ARG A 90 0.67 -26.85 15.75
C ARG A 90 0.41 -26.12 17.07
N ARG A 91 -0.83 -26.17 17.57
CA ARG A 91 -1.18 -25.56 18.86
C ARG A 91 -0.41 -26.21 20.00
N ARG A 92 -0.34 -27.55 20.02
CA ARG A 92 0.43 -28.29 21.02
C ARG A 92 1.93 -28.01 20.94
N GLU A 93 2.49 -27.98 19.74
CA GLU A 93 3.89 -27.66 19.50
C GLU A 93 4.22 -26.24 20.00
N ALA A 94 3.44 -25.23 19.63
CA ALA A 94 3.64 -23.85 20.05
C ALA A 94 3.48 -23.64 21.57
N ALA A 95 2.78 -24.54 22.25
CA ALA A 95 2.62 -24.52 23.70
C ALA A 95 3.75 -25.25 24.47
N MET A 96 4.66 -25.95 23.78
CA MET A 96 5.72 -26.72 24.43
C MET A 96 6.64 -25.82 25.29
N PRO A 97 6.95 -26.19 26.53
CA PRO A 97 7.80 -25.38 27.44
C PRO A 97 9.21 -25.11 26.91
N GLY A 98 9.74 -26.02 26.10
CA GLY A 98 11.09 -25.90 25.51
C GLY A 98 11.19 -25.08 24.24
N LEU A 99 10.07 -24.65 23.68
CA LEU A 99 10.07 -23.83 22.48
C LEU A 99 10.19 -22.33 22.85
N PRO A 100 11.25 -21.61 22.39
CA PRO A 100 11.39 -20.20 22.67
C PRO A 100 10.19 -19.40 22.13
N ARG A 101 9.83 -18.35 22.84
CA ARG A 101 8.69 -17.50 22.50
C ARG A 101 9.15 -16.11 22.09
N VAL A 102 8.60 -15.62 20.99
CA VAL A 102 8.77 -14.24 20.51
C VAL A 102 7.41 -13.56 20.58
N LYS A 103 7.34 -12.48 21.35
CA LYS A 103 6.10 -11.71 21.52
C LYS A 103 5.92 -10.76 20.36
N LEU A 104 4.75 -10.81 19.75
CA LEU A 104 4.34 -9.94 18.66
C LEU A 104 3.79 -8.61 19.19
N SER A 105 4.19 -7.51 18.59
CA SER A 105 3.47 -6.24 18.70
C SER A 105 2.17 -6.31 17.87
N ARG A 106 1.31 -5.30 18.01
CA ARG A 106 0.13 -5.18 17.17
C ARG A 106 0.48 -5.14 15.69
N VAL A 107 1.48 -4.37 15.30
CA VAL A 107 1.94 -4.25 13.90
C VAL A 107 2.51 -5.57 13.39
N ASP A 108 3.24 -6.31 14.22
CA ASP A 108 3.76 -7.64 13.86
C ASP A 108 2.62 -8.64 13.62
N LEU A 109 1.54 -8.58 14.42
CA LEU A 109 0.35 -9.42 14.22
C LEU A 109 -0.36 -9.09 12.90
N GLU A 110 -0.43 -7.80 12.53
CA GLU A 110 -0.96 -7.37 11.23
C GLU A 110 -0.11 -7.94 10.07
N TRP A 111 1.22 -8.00 10.23
CA TRP A 111 2.09 -8.66 9.24
C TRP A 111 1.93 -10.17 9.21
N VAL A 112 1.71 -10.83 10.35
CA VAL A 112 1.35 -12.26 10.38
C VAL A 112 0.07 -12.49 9.59
N HIS A 113 -0.95 -11.64 9.77
CA HIS A 113 -2.20 -11.70 9.01
C HIS A 113 -1.95 -11.56 7.49
N VAL A 114 -1.20 -10.55 7.08
CA VAL A 114 -0.83 -10.32 5.67
C VAL A 114 -0.11 -11.53 5.06
N LEU A 115 0.83 -12.12 5.80
CA LEU A 115 1.61 -13.28 5.35
C LEU A 115 0.74 -14.53 5.28
N SER A 116 -0.06 -14.79 6.32
CA SER A 116 -0.84 -16.02 6.46
C SER A 116 -1.83 -16.26 5.34
N GLU A 117 -2.44 -15.20 4.81
CA GLU A 117 -3.49 -15.27 3.80
C GLU A 117 -2.98 -15.08 2.36
N GLY A 118 -1.66 -14.89 2.19
CA GLY A 118 -1.05 -14.80 0.87
C GLY A 118 -1.10 -13.43 0.21
N TRP A 119 -1.42 -12.35 0.94
CA TRP A 119 -1.33 -10.98 0.42
C TRP A 119 0.08 -10.65 -0.09
N ALA A 120 1.10 -11.23 0.57
CA ALA A 120 2.52 -11.05 0.22
C ALA A 120 3.09 -12.19 -0.64
N SER A 121 2.24 -13.05 -1.22
CA SER A 121 2.72 -14.15 -2.08
C SER A 121 3.74 -13.64 -3.12
N PRO A 122 4.81 -14.38 -3.37
CA PRO A 122 5.09 -15.76 -2.93
C PRO A 122 5.87 -15.88 -1.61
N LEU A 123 5.98 -14.79 -0.81
CA LEU A 123 6.69 -14.81 0.47
C LEU A 123 6.01 -15.78 1.44
N ARG A 124 6.81 -16.61 2.13
CA ARG A 124 6.32 -17.68 2.99
C ARG A 124 6.47 -17.40 4.50
N GLY A 125 6.86 -16.19 4.86
CA GLY A 125 7.05 -15.80 6.24
C GLY A 125 7.80 -14.49 6.35
N PHE A 126 8.34 -14.19 7.52
CA PHE A 126 9.17 -13.02 7.71
C PHE A 126 10.49 -13.15 6.94
N MET A 127 10.90 -12.09 6.28
CA MET A 127 12.05 -12.07 5.39
C MET A 127 13.33 -12.49 6.10
N ARG A 128 14.08 -13.41 5.49
CA ARG A 128 15.48 -13.68 5.80
C ARG A 128 16.35 -12.55 5.23
N GLU A 129 17.64 -12.50 5.62
CA GLU A 129 18.52 -11.38 5.22
C GLU A 129 18.57 -11.17 3.71
N ALA A 130 18.68 -12.24 2.92
CA ALA A 130 18.73 -12.14 1.47
C ALA A 130 17.46 -11.54 0.85
N GLU A 131 16.27 -11.89 1.36
CA GLU A 131 14.99 -11.34 0.91
C GLU A 131 14.83 -9.88 1.36
N PHE A 132 15.24 -9.58 2.59
CA PHE A 132 15.27 -8.24 3.13
C PHE A 132 16.15 -7.30 2.29
N LEU A 133 17.37 -7.73 1.97
CA LEU A 133 18.29 -6.93 1.16
C LEU A 133 17.78 -6.74 -0.28
N GLN A 134 17.20 -7.77 -0.90
CA GLN A 134 16.59 -7.63 -2.22
C GLN A 134 15.43 -6.63 -2.20
N THR A 135 14.55 -6.74 -1.22
CA THR A 135 13.43 -5.82 -1.03
C THR A 135 13.92 -4.39 -0.81
N LEU A 136 14.88 -4.21 0.09
CA LEU A 136 15.36 -2.90 0.50
C LEU A 136 16.13 -2.16 -0.61
N HIS A 137 16.87 -2.89 -1.44
CA HIS A 137 17.75 -2.29 -2.46
C HIS A 137 17.16 -2.32 -3.86
N PHE A 138 16.27 -3.27 -4.17
CA PHE A 138 15.76 -3.48 -5.53
C PHE A 138 14.24 -3.42 -5.65
N ASN A 139 13.50 -3.28 -4.55
CA ASN A 139 12.04 -3.30 -4.50
C ASN A 139 11.44 -4.57 -5.15
N CYS A 140 12.15 -5.66 -5.19
CA CYS A 140 11.71 -6.90 -5.80
C CYS A 140 12.44 -8.12 -5.21
N LEU A 141 11.85 -9.28 -5.41
CA LEU A 141 12.43 -10.59 -5.10
C LEU A 141 12.66 -11.38 -6.38
N ARG A 142 13.81 -12.04 -6.47
CA ARG A 142 14.10 -13.05 -7.51
C ARG A 142 13.69 -14.41 -6.97
N LEU A 143 12.80 -15.07 -7.69
CA LEU A 143 12.35 -16.40 -7.32
C LEU A 143 13.41 -17.44 -7.62
N VAL A 144 13.62 -18.36 -6.67
CA VAL A 144 14.57 -19.46 -6.81
C VAL A 144 14.12 -20.38 -7.94
N GLY A 145 15.03 -20.71 -8.86
CA GLY A 145 14.81 -21.71 -9.91
C GLY A 145 14.32 -21.21 -11.27
N GLY A 146 14.02 -19.90 -11.44
CA GLY A 146 13.46 -19.47 -12.73
C GLY A 146 13.79 -18.06 -13.20
N GLY A 147 14.50 -17.28 -12.43
CA GLY A 147 14.81 -15.89 -12.81
C GLY A 147 13.60 -14.95 -12.86
N ALA A 148 12.40 -15.43 -12.53
CA ALA A 148 11.22 -14.58 -12.43
C ALA A 148 11.40 -13.57 -11.28
N VAL A 149 10.99 -12.32 -11.55
CA VAL A 149 11.05 -11.22 -10.59
C VAL A 149 9.63 -10.85 -10.20
N VAL A 150 9.37 -10.78 -8.88
CA VAL A 150 8.12 -10.28 -8.32
C VAL A 150 8.37 -8.98 -7.57
N ASN A 151 7.43 -8.04 -7.63
CA ASN A 151 7.56 -6.81 -6.86
C ASN A 151 7.46 -7.11 -5.35
N MET A 152 8.34 -6.50 -4.58
CA MET A 152 8.29 -6.50 -3.12
C MET A 152 9.04 -5.28 -2.64
N SER A 153 8.32 -4.21 -2.36
CA SER A 153 8.91 -2.89 -2.12
C SER A 153 9.01 -2.50 -0.65
N VAL A 154 8.26 -3.17 0.23
CA VAL A 154 8.32 -2.91 1.67
C VAL A 154 8.87 -4.12 2.41
N PRO A 155 9.84 -3.93 3.32
CA PRO A 155 10.36 -5.03 4.14
C PRO A 155 9.32 -5.55 5.12
N ILE A 156 8.99 -6.84 5.02
CA ILE A 156 8.12 -7.55 5.97
C ILE A 156 9.02 -8.35 6.90
N VAL A 157 9.35 -7.77 8.04
CA VAL A 157 10.37 -8.29 8.97
C VAL A 157 9.88 -8.24 10.41
N LEU A 158 10.36 -9.15 11.23
CA LEU A 158 10.09 -9.23 12.67
C LEU A 158 11.35 -8.85 13.44
N ALA A 159 11.24 -7.84 14.29
CA ALA A 159 12.36 -7.38 15.12
C ALA A 159 12.36 -8.06 16.50
N ILE A 160 13.54 -8.47 16.96
CA ILE A 160 13.76 -9.03 18.29
C ILE A 160 14.89 -8.28 19.01
N ASP A 161 14.82 -8.26 20.33
CA ASP A 161 15.87 -7.67 21.17
C ASP A 161 16.99 -8.69 21.52
N ASP A 162 18.01 -8.21 22.22
CA ASP A 162 19.14 -9.04 22.63
C ASP A 162 18.75 -10.16 23.61
N ALA A 163 17.72 -9.97 24.43
CA ALA A 163 17.23 -10.97 25.37
C ALA A 163 16.49 -12.08 24.62
N GLN A 164 15.61 -11.71 23.70
CA GLN A 164 14.91 -12.66 22.83
C GLN A 164 15.89 -13.43 21.95
N LYS A 165 16.90 -12.76 21.36
CA LYS A 165 17.96 -13.44 20.60
C LYS A 165 18.69 -14.48 21.42
N ARG A 166 19.08 -14.15 22.66
CA ARG A 166 19.71 -15.11 23.56
C ARG A 166 18.79 -16.28 23.94
N ALA A 167 17.50 -16.01 24.16
CA ALA A 167 16.50 -17.03 24.46
C ALA A 167 16.25 -17.97 23.27
N VAL A 168 16.33 -17.49 22.06
CA VAL A 168 16.25 -18.32 20.84
C VAL A 168 17.49 -19.20 20.70
N GLY A 169 18.70 -18.67 20.97
CA GLY A 169 19.95 -19.41 20.85
C GLY A 169 20.11 -20.06 19.48
N ASP A 170 20.45 -21.37 19.49
CA ASP A 170 20.65 -22.19 18.27
C ASP A 170 19.36 -22.90 17.79
N GLN A 171 18.21 -22.58 18.38
CA GLN A 171 16.95 -23.19 17.99
C GLN A 171 16.58 -22.77 16.55
N ARG A 172 16.01 -23.71 15.81
CA ARG A 172 15.56 -23.46 14.43
C ARG A 172 14.07 -23.13 14.32
N ARG A 173 13.37 -23.18 15.44
CA ARG A 173 11.92 -22.93 15.54
C ARG A 173 11.61 -22.08 16.77
N VAL A 174 10.66 -21.19 16.65
CA VAL A 174 10.15 -20.35 17.74
C VAL A 174 8.64 -20.25 17.68
N ALA A 175 7.98 -20.13 18.81
CA ALA A 175 6.57 -19.80 18.88
C ALA A 175 6.40 -18.27 18.84
N LEU A 176 5.54 -17.79 17.96
CA LEU A 176 5.10 -16.40 17.96
C LEU A 176 3.84 -16.30 18.82
N VAL A 177 3.84 -15.39 19.78
CA VAL A 177 2.73 -15.22 20.74
C VAL A 177 2.20 -13.79 20.71
N ASP A 178 0.92 -13.63 20.94
CA ASP A 178 0.26 -12.31 21.03
C ASP A 178 0.56 -11.59 22.38
N ALA A 179 -0.12 -10.46 22.60
CA ALA A 179 0.02 -9.67 23.82
C ALA A 179 -0.33 -10.46 25.11
N ASP A 180 -1.23 -11.42 25.00
CA ASP A 180 -1.73 -12.26 26.11
C ASP A 180 -0.96 -13.57 26.23
N ASN A 181 0.16 -13.71 25.54
CA ASN A 181 0.99 -14.93 25.44
C ASN A 181 0.27 -16.15 24.83
N LYS A 182 -0.83 -15.95 24.12
CA LYS A 182 -1.50 -16.99 23.33
C LYS A 182 -0.67 -17.28 22.08
N PRO A 183 -0.36 -18.55 21.78
CA PRO A 183 0.35 -18.91 20.57
C PRO A 183 -0.48 -18.56 19.31
N VAL A 184 0.14 -17.86 18.37
CA VAL A 184 -0.43 -17.43 17.09
C VAL A 184 0.12 -18.25 15.93
N ALA A 185 1.46 -18.45 15.93
CA ALA A 185 2.16 -19.11 14.84
C ALA A 185 3.45 -19.76 15.33
N ILE A 186 4.04 -20.58 14.48
CA ILE A 186 5.41 -21.07 14.60
C ILE A 186 6.22 -20.48 13.46
N LEU A 187 7.41 -19.98 13.75
CA LEU A 187 8.40 -19.58 12.74
C LEU A 187 9.48 -20.67 12.71
N SER A 188 9.75 -21.22 11.54
CA SER A 188 10.68 -22.34 11.34
C SER A 188 11.79 -21.96 10.35
N ASP A 189 12.88 -22.76 10.37
CA ASP A 189 14.09 -22.48 9.57
C ASP A 189 14.56 -21.03 9.69
N ILE A 190 14.67 -20.60 10.94
CA ILE A 190 14.92 -19.22 11.30
C ILE A 190 16.35 -18.79 10.98
N GLU A 191 16.48 -17.52 10.58
CA GLU A 191 17.71 -16.79 10.42
C GLU A 191 17.64 -15.50 11.23
N ILE A 192 18.67 -15.20 12.03
CA ILE A 192 18.76 -13.97 12.82
C ILE A 192 19.90 -13.11 12.28
N TYR A 193 19.59 -11.88 11.90
CA TYR A 193 20.54 -10.92 11.32
C TYR A 193 20.37 -9.52 11.91
N LYS A 194 21.29 -8.61 11.62
CA LYS A 194 21.28 -7.26 12.19
C LYS A 194 20.15 -6.40 11.62
N HIS A 195 19.48 -5.66 12.48
CA HIS A 195 18.52 -4.63 12.12
C HIS A 195 19.23 -3.29 11.94
N ASN A 196 19.72 -3.00 10.75
CA ASN A 196 20.21 -1.66 10.41
C ASN A 196 19.01 -0.71 10.21
N LYS A 197 18.55 -0.12 11.32
CA LYS A 197 17.35 0.74 11.33
C LYS A 197 17.50 1.95 10.44
N GLU A 198 18.66 2.62 10.48
CA GLU A 198 18.91 3.84 9.71
C GLU A 198 18.83 3.57 8.21
N GLU A 199 19.51 2.54 7.73
CA GLU A 199 19.46 2.13 6.32
C GLU A 199 18.05 1.74 5.90
N ARG A 200 17.33 0.95 6.72
CA ARG A 200 15.94 0.59 6.46
C ARG A 200 15.05 1.82 6.31
N ILE A 201 15.18 2.79 7.23
CA ILE A 201 14.41 4.03 7.20
C ILE A 201 14.75 4.85 5.96
N ALA A 202 16.03 5.12 5.73
CA ALA A 202 16.49 5.93 4.60
C ALA A 202 16.01 5.38 3.25
N ARG A 203 16.10 4.06 3.05
CA ARG A 203 15.72 3.42 1.78
C ARG A 203 14.22 3.27 1.60
N THR A 204 13.46 3.04 2.67
CA THR A 204 12.01 2.88 2.56
C THR A 204 11.30 4.22 2.39
N TRP A 205 11.69 5.24 3.14
CA TRP A 205 11.04 6.57 3.14
C TRP A 205 11.77 7.64 2.34
N GLY A 206 13.03 7.41 1.95
CA GLY A 206 13.86 8.41 1.29
C GLY A 206 14.32 9.54 2.21
N THR A 207 14.11 9.40 3.52
CA THR A 207 14.53 10.36 4.57
C THR A 207 14.67 9.64 5.90
N THR A 208 15.54 10.18 6.76
CA THR A 208 15.69 9.78 8.16
C THR A 208 15.11 10.83 9.11
N ALA A 209 14.29 11.74 8.61
CA ALA A 209 13.68 12.80 9.41
C ALA A 209 12.90 12.22 10.60
N PRO A 210 13.05 12.80 11.81
CA PRO A 210 12.31 12.34 12.97
C PRO A 210 10.81 12.61 12.82
N GLY A 211 9.98 11.73 13.37
CA GLY A 211 8.52 11.91 13.40
C GLY A 211 7.75 11.20 12.29
N LEU A 212 8.38 10.33 11.51
CA LEU A 212 7.69 9.41 10.62
C LEU A 212 6.80 8.45 11.45
N PRO A 213 5.48 8.39 11.21
CA PRO A 213 4.54 7.67 12.09
C PRO A 213 4.89 6.19 12.26
N TYR A 214 5.05 5.46 11.16
CA TYR A 214 5.39 4.04 11.20
C TYR A 214 6.76 3.79 11.82
N VAL A 215 7.76 4.65 11.55
CA VAL A 215 9.10 4.53 12.14
C VAL A 215 9.04 4.67 13.65
N LYS A 216 8.25 5.62 14.14
CA LYS A 216 8.04 5.82 15.58
C LYS A 216 7.33 4.63 16.22
N GLU A 217 6.33 4.07 15.56
CA GLU A 217 5.53 2.96 16.05
C GLU A 217 6.29 1.63 16.04
N ALA A 218 6.91 1.28 14.90
CA ALA A 218 7.37 -0.08 14.64
C ALA A 218 8.90 -0.24 14.54
N ILE A 219 9.69 0.86 14.47
CA ILE A 219 11.14 0.73 14.23
C ILE A 219 11.97 1.34 15.34
N SER A 220 11.65 2.55 15.82
CA SER A 220 12.51 3.29 16.74
C SER A 220 12.84 2.50 17.99
N ASN A 221 11.83 1.90 18.62
CA ASN A 221 11.96 1.13 19.86
C ASN A 221 12.07 -0.39 19.62
N ALA A 222 12.08 -0.83 18.38
CA ALA A 222 12.24 -2.24 18.03
C ALA A 222 13.64 -2.76 18.40
N GLY A 223 13.79 -4.07 18.50
CA GLY A 223 15.07 -4.72 18.75
C GLY A 223 16.12 -4.46 17.66
N ASN A 224 17.37 -4.77 17.97
CA ASN A 224 18.52 -4.55 17.07
C ASN A 224 18.80 -5.75 16.16
N TRP A 225 17.95 -6.76 16.21
CA TRP A 225 18.02 -7.96 15.40
C TRP A 225 16.71 -8.15 14.66
N LEU A 226 16.79 -8.77 13.49
CA LEU A 226 15.65 -9.27 12.74
C LEU A 226 15.68 -10.78 12.75
N ILE A 227 14.50 -11.40 12.83
CA ILE A 227 14.32 -12.85 12.72
C ILE A 227 13.42 -13.14 11.52
N GLY A 228 13.95 -13.85 10.54
CA GLY A 228 13.22 -14.33 9.36
C GLY A 228 13.04 -15.85 9.41
N GLY A 229 12.10 -16.36 8.62
CA GLY A 229 11.84 -17.80 8.53
C GLY A 229 10.49 -18.12 7.92
N ASP A 230 10.19 -19.41 7.77
CA ASP A 230 8.92 -19.88 7.25
C ASP A 230 7.86 -19.87 8.34
N LEU A 231 6.70 -19.29 8.04
CA LEU A 231 5.61 -19.07 8.98
C LEU A 231 4.55 -20.18 8.85
N GLU A 232 4.13 -20.72 9.98
CA GLU A 232 3.05 -21.69 10.10
C GLU A 232 2.02 -21.13 11.11
N VAL A 233 0.92 -20.56 10.62
CA VAL A 233 -0.11 -19.91 11.46
C VAL A 233 -1.10 -20.95 11.97
N ILE A 234 -1.42 -20.91 13.26
CA ILE A 234 -2.25 -21.93 13.92
C ILE A 234 -3.70 -21.83 13.46
N GLU A 235 -4.25 -20.62 13.45
CA GLU A 235 -5.65 -20.35 13.07
C GLU A 235 -5.76 -18.99 12.37
N PRO A 236 -6.80 -18.75 11.55
CA PRO A 236 -6.99 -17.46 10.92
C PRO A 236 -6.98 -16.31 11.94
N ILE A 237 -6.33 -15.20 11.58
CA ILE A 237 -6.26 -14.03 12.46
C ILE A 237 -7.62 -13.33 12.50
N LYS A 238 -8.19 -13.18 13.68
CA LYS A 238 -9.43 -12.46 13.94
C LYS A 238 -9.23 -11.37 14.97
N TYR A 239 -9.85 -10.23 14.73
CA TYR A 239 -9.74 -9.06 15.63
C TYR A 239 -10.91 -8.95 16.58
N ASN A 240 -12.02 -9.64 16.28
CA ASN A 240 -13.26 -9.65 17.08
C ASN A 240 -13.80 -8.23 17.34
N ASP A 241 -13.62 -7.32 16.39
CA ASP A 241 -14.05 -5.93 16.43
C ASP A 241 -15.37 -5.67 15.69
N GLY A 242 -16.06 -6.74 15.30
CA GLY A 242 -17.31 -6.69 14.53
C GLY A 242 -17.12 -6.44 13.03
N LEU A 243 -15.86 -6.46 12.53
CA LEU A 243 -15.54 -6.20 11.14
C LEU A 243 -14.87 -7.40 10.44
N ASP A 244 -14.74 -8.54 11.12
CA ASP A 244 -14.04 -9.71 10.56
C ASP A 244 -14.70 -10.26 9.28
N GLN A 245 -16.00 -10.06 9.08
CA GLN A 245 -16.72 -10.44 7.85
C GLN A 245 -16.26 -9.65 6.61
N TYR A 246 -15.60 -8.52 6.79
CA TYR A 246 -15.03 -7.71 5.71
C TYR A 246 -13.55 -8.01 5.45
N ARG A 247 -12.91 -8.85 6.28
CA ARG A 247 -11.50 -9.24 6.13
C ARG A 247 -11.38 -10.48 5.25
N LEU A 248 -11.76 -10.31 3.98
CA LEU A 248 -11.65 -11.38 2.99
C LEU A 248 -10.19 -11.53 2.55
N SER A 249 -9.70 -12.76 2.59
CA SER A 249 -8.39 -13.12 2.07
C SER A 249 -8.32 -12.97 0.54
N PRO A 250 -7.14 -12.94 -0.07
CA PRO A 250 -6.98 -12.95 -1.53
C PRO A 250 -7.71 -14.12 -2.21
N SER A 251 -7.73 -15.29 -1.59
CA SER A 251 -8.46 -16.45 -2.11
C SER A 251 -9.98 -16.22 -2.13
N GLU A 252 -10.53 -15.79 -1.00
CA GLU A 252 -11.97 -15.49 -0.88
C GLU A 252 -12.41 -14.34 -1.80
N LEU A 253 -11.56 -13.32 -1.98
CA LEU A 253 -11.83 -12.25 -2.95
C LEU A 253 -11.89 -12.77 -4.38
N ARG A 254 -10.97 -13.65 -4.76
CA ARG A 254 -10.99 -14.28 -6.10
C ARG A 254 -12.22 -15.14 -6.29
N GLU A 255 -12.62 -15.90 -5.29
CA GLU A 255 -13.85 -16.69 -5.30
C GLU A 255 -15.09 -15.79 -5.45
N GLU A 256 -15.14 -14.68 -4.73
CA GLU A 256 -16.23 -13.71 -4.81
C GLU A 256 -16.31 -13.04 -6.19
N PHE A 257 -15.18 -12.66 -6.79
CA PHE A 257 -15.15 -12.12 -8.15
C PHE A 257 -15.59 -13.15 -9.19
N ASN A 258 -15.19 -14.41 -9.04
CA ASN A 258 -15.64 -15.51 -9.92
C ASN A 258 -17.14 -15.77 -9.73
N ARG A 259 -17.64 -15.78 -8.49
CA ARG A 259 -19.07 -15.94 -8.18
C ARG A 259 -19.92 -14.85 -8.84
N ARG A 260 -19.42 -13.61 -8.85
CA ARG A 260 -20.06 -12.49 -9.54
C ARG A 260 -19.83 -12.48 -11.05
N ASN A 261 -19.11 -13.43 -11.63
CA ASN A 261 -18.73 -13.46 -13.04
C ASN A 261 -18.03 -12.17 -13.49
N ALA A 262 -17.12 -11.63 -12.67
CA ALA A 262 -16.36 -10.44 -12.98
C ALA A 262 -15.45 -10.68 -14.20
N ASP A 263 -15.50 -9.82 -15.20
CA ASP A 263 -14.59 -9.83 -16.35
C ASP A 263 -13.53 -8.72 -16.29
N ALA A 264 -13.65 -7.85 -15.32
CA ALA A 264 -12.65 -6.91 -14.89
C ALA A 264 -12.85 -6.61 -13.39
N VAL A 265 -11.75 -6.52 -12.65
CA VAL A 265 -11.76 -6.07 -11.25
C VAL A 265 -10.90 -4.82 -11.16
N PHE A 266 -11.47 -3.72 -10.69
CA PHE A 266 -10.76 -2.47 -10.47
C PHE A 266 -10.76 -2.12 -8.99
N ALA A 267 -9.57 -1.92 -8.44
CA ALA A 267 -9.40 -1.67 -7.02
C ALA A 267 -9.25 -0.17 -6.73
N PHE A 268 -9.86 0.27 -5.64
CA PHE A 268 -9.68 1.59 -5.08
C PHE A 268 -9.38 1.51 -3.59
N GLN A 269 -8.19 1.97 -3.19
CA GLN A 269 -7.78 1.97 -1.79
C GLN A 269 -8.11 3.29 -1.12
N LEU A 270 -8.65 3.20 0.10
CA LEU A 270 -8.98 4.35 0.92
C LEU A 270 -8.45 4.20 2.35
N ARG A 271 -7.89 5.29 2.88
CA ARG A 271 -7.65 5.49 4.31
C ARG A 271 -8.56 6.57 4.93
N ASN A 272 -9.31 7.25 4.08
CA ASN A 272 -10.27 8.30 4.43
C ASN A 272 -11.69 7.85 4.05
N PRO A 273 -12.75 8.48 4.57
CA PRO A 273 -14.12 8.24 4.12
C PRO A 273 -14.30 8.54 2.63
N VAL A 274 -15.25 7.87 1.99
CA VAL A 274 -15.66 8.17 0.62
C VAL A 274 -16.35 9.53 0.60
N HIS A 275 -15.95 10.39 -0.32
CA HIS A 275 -16.66 11.63 -0.64
C HIS A 275 -17.13 11.62 -2.10
N ASN A 276 -17.95 12.59 -2.49
CA ASN A 276 -18.56 12.65 -3.83
C ASN A 276 -17.52 12.51 -4.97
N GLY A 277 -16.35 13.11 -4.83
CA GLY A 277 -15.28 12.99 -5.84
C GLY A 277 -14.76 11.55 -5.97
N HIS A 278 -14.65 10.80 -4.86
CA HIS A 278 -14.30 9.39 -4.89
C HIS A 278 -15.40 8.55 -5.54
N ALA A 279 -16.67 8.79 -5.17
CA ALA A 279 -17.82 8.08 -5.74
C ALA A 279 -17.91 8.30 -7.26
N LEU A 280 -17.78 9.55 -7.72
CA LEU A 280 -17.79 9.89 -9.13
C LEU A 280 -16.64 9.18 -9.88
N LEU A 281 -15.44 9.17 -9.32
CA LEU A 281 -14.29 8.51 -9.91
C LEU A 281 -14.51 7.00 -10.09
N MET A 282 -15.01 6.33 -9.05
CA MET A 282 -15.29 4.90 -9.10
C MET A 282 -16.39 4.57 -10.11
N THR A 283 -17.46 5.36 -10.16
CA THR A 283 -18.56 5.21 -11.11
C THR A 283 -18.10 5.47 -12.55
N ASP A 284 -17.32 6.53 -12.79
CA ASP A 284 -16.77 6.85 -14.12
C ASP A 284 -15.77 5.78 -14.59
N THR A 285 -14.96 5.27 -13.69
CA THR A 285 -14.04 4.15 -14.01
C THR A 285 -14.82 2.94 -14.49
N ARG A 286 -15.89 2.55 -13.79
CA ARG A 286 -16.75 1.43 -14.22
C ARG A 286 -17.37 1.69 -15.59
N ARG A 287 -17.93 2.90 -15.84
CA ARG A 287 -18.48 3.30 -17.13
C ARG A 287 -17.45 3.14 -18.26
N ARG A 288 -16.21 3.59 -18.04
CA ARG A 288 -15.12 3.46 -19.03
C ARG A 288 -14.75 2.02 -19.31
N LEU A 289 -14.71 1.16 -18.30
CA LEU A 289 -14.45 -0.26 -18.51
C LEU A 289 -15.56 -0.91 -19.34
N LEU A 290 -16.83 -0.54 -19.13
CA LEU A 290 -17.95 -0.95 -19.99
C LEU A 290 -17.76 -0.48 -21.44
N GLU A 291 -17.36 0.78 -21.65
CA GLU A 291 -17.07 1.35 -22.98
C GLU A 291 -15.87 0.65 -23.67
N MET A 292 -14.90 0.15 -22.89
CA MET A 292 -13.78 -0.67 -23.38
C MET A 292 -14.20 -2.09 -23.77
N GLY A 293 -15.46 -2.49 -23.50
CA GLY A 293 -16.04 -3.78 -23.89
C GLY A 293 -16.08 -4.83 -22.79
N TYR A 294 -15.69 -4.50 -21.54
CA TYR A 294 -15.97 -5.35 -20.39
C TYR A 294 -17.46 -5.36 -20.11
N LYS A 295 -17.99 -6.49 -19.68
CA LYS A 295 -19.44 -6.66 -19.50
C LYS A 295 -19.85 -6.51 -18.03
N ASN A 296 -19.00 -6.94 -17.12
CA ASN A 296 -19.27 -6.92 -15.70
C ASN A 296 -18.05 -6.49 -14.87
N PRO A 297 -17.61 -5.22 -14.97
CA PRO A 297 -16.55 -4.69 -14.12
C PRO A 297 -17.00 -4.59 -12.67
N ILE A 298 -16.24 -5.18 -11.74
CA ILE A 298 -16.49 -5.16 -10.31
C ILE A 298 -15.49 -4.23 -9.61
N LEU A 299 -16.00 -3.36 -8.75
CA LEU A 299 -15.19 -2.51 -7.88
C LEU A 299 -14.77 -3.31 -6.63
N LEU A 300 -13.47 -3.35 -6.36
CA LEU A 300 -12.94 -3.66 -5.03
C LEU A 300 -12.71 -2.35 -4.28
N LEU A 301 -13.64 -1.97 -3.42
CA LEU A 301 -13.47 -0.88 -2.46
C LEU A 301 -12.69 -1.43 -1.26
N HIS A 302 -11.44 -0.98 -1.12
CA HIS A 302 -10.46 -1.65 -0.27
C HIS A 302 -9.94 -0.71 0.82
N PRO A 303 -10.75 -0.44 1.89
CA PRO A 303 -10.30 0.35 3.03
C PRO A 303 -9.11 -0.29 3.73
N LEU A 304 -8.15 0.55 4.11
CA LEU A 304 -6.98 0.12 4.86
C LEU A 304 -7.37 -0.23 6.30
N GLY A 305 -7.01 -1.42 6.76
CA GLY A 305 -7.44 -1.96 8.06
C GLY A 305 -6.35 -2.17 9.08
N GLY A 306 -5.08 -2.15 8.69
CA GLY A 306 -3.96 -2.20 9.62
C GLY A 306 -3.68 -0.84 10.29
N TYR A 307 -2.52 -0.72 10.91
CA TYR A 307 -2.06 0.49 11.57
C TYR A 307 -2.22 1.74 10.70
N THR A 308 -2.77 2.79 11.27
CA THR A 308 -2.80 4.15 10.70
C THR A 308 -2.42 5.16 11.79
N LYS A 309 -1.93 6.34 11.38
CA LYS A 309 -1.59 7.41 12.33
C LYS A 309 -2.83 7.93 13.07
N ALA A 310 -2.63 8.49 14.25
CA ALA A 310 -3.71 8.83 15.19
C ALA A 310 -4.72 9.85 14.66
N ASP A 311 -4.35 10.69 13.69
CA ASP A 311 -5.20 11.71 13.07
C ASP A 311 -5.93 11.20 11.79
N ASP A 312 -5.73 9.95 11.38
CA ASP A 312 -6.56 9.32 10.36
C ASP A 312 -7.92 8.89 10.95
N VAL A 313 -8.97 8.89 10.13
CA VAL A 313 -10.31 8.48 10.58
C VAL A 313 -10.30 7.00 10.96
N PRO A 314 -10.76 6.62 12.18
CA PRO A 314 -10.78 5.23 12.63
C PRO A 314 -11.50 4.29 11.66
N LEU A 315 -11.02 3.05 11.54
CA LEU A 315 -11.57 2.05 10.62
C LEU A 315 -13.08 1.84 10.84
N SER A 316 -13.53 1.76 12.08
CA SER A 316 -14.95 1.55 12.41
C SER A 316 -15.87 2.64 11.84
N TRP A 317 -15.44 3.91 11.84
CA TRP A 317 -16.18 5.00 11.23
C TRP A 317 -16.16 4.95 9.71
N ARG A 318 -15.01 4.61 9.13
CA ARG A 318 -14.89 4.43 7.67
C ARG A 318 -15.80 3.31 7.18
N MET A 319 -15.84 2.18 7.89
CA MET A 319 -16.70 1.05 7.53
C MET A 319 -18.19 1.39 7.62
N LYS A 320 -18.63 2.05 8.69
CA LYS A 320 -20.01 2.55 8.80
C LYS A 320 -20.40 3.48 7.65
N GLN A 321 -19.46 4.33 7.22
CA GLN A 321 -19.70 5.24 6.08
C GLN A 321 -19.78 4.45 4.77
N HIS A 322 -18.95 3.42 4.57
CA HIS A 322 -19.00 2.57 3.37
C HIS A 322 -20.33 1.78 3.29
N GLU A 323 -20.83 1.28 4.42
CA GLU A 323 -22.16 0.66 4.50
C GLU A 323 -23.25 1.64 4.02
N LYS A 324 -23.23 2.89 4.51
CA LYS A 324 -24.20 3.92 4.10
C LYS A 324 -24.09 4.28 2.62
N VAL A 325 -22.90 4.36 2.08
CA VAL A 325 -22.66 4.62 0.65
C VAL A 325 -23.29 3.54 -0.24
N LEU A 326 -23.30 2.28 0.21
CA LEU A 326 -23.96 1.18 -0.50
C LEU A 326 -25.49 1.19 -0.25
N GLU A 327 -25.94 1.36 0.98
CA GLU A 327 -27.37 1.41 1.33
C GLU A 327 -28.10 2.54 0.59
N GLU A 328 -27.48 3.71 0.46
CA GLU A 328 -28.04 4.87 -0.23
C GLU A 328 -27.89 4.80 -1.76
N GLY A 329 -27.30 3.73 -2.28
CA GLY A 329 -27.12 3.51 -3.72
C GLY A 329 -26.13 4.45 -4.40
N VAL A 330 -25.27 5.15 -3.64
CA VAL A 330 -24.18 5.99 -4.20
C VAL A 330 -23.18 5.13 -4.98
N LEU A 331 -22.90 3.93 -4.46
CA LEU A 331 -22.23 2.84 -5.18
C LEU A 331 -23.17 1.64 -5.23
N ASN A 332 -23.24 0.98 -6.39
CA ASN A 332 -24.11 -0.17 -6.56
C ASN A 332 -23.54 -1.41 -5.83
N PRO A 333 -24.23 -2.00 -4.84
CA PRO A 333 -23.77 -3.15 -4.09
C PRO A 333 -23.54 -4.41 -4.96
N ASP A 334 -24.30 -4.59 -6.04
CA ASP A 334 -24.13 -5.75 -6.94
C ASP A 334 -22.79 -5.73 -7.68
N THR A 335 -22.23 -4.55 -7.89
CA THR A 335 -20.97 -4.34 -8.60
C THR A 335 -19.83 -3.80 -7.73
N THR A 336 -20.02 -3.81 -6.41
CA THR A 336 -19.03 -3.37 -5.43
C THR A 336 -18.80 -4.45 -4.39
N VAL A 337 -17.53 -4.81 -4.18
CA VAL A 337 -17.08 -5.63 -3.05
C VAL A 337 -16.32 -4.72 -2.10
N VAL A 338 -16.76 -4.65 -0.84
CA VAL A 338 -16.03 -3.96 0.23
C VAL A 338 -15.24 -4.98 1.01
N ALA A 339 -13.92 -4.83 1.03
CA ALA A 339 -13.05 -5.71 1.80
C ALA A 339 -11.94 -4.92 2.50
N ILE A 340 -11.61 -5.28 3.72
CA ILE A 340 -10.57 -4.62 4.50
C ILE A 340 -9.20 -5.15 4.09
N PHE A 341 -8.27 -4.25 3.76
CA PHE A 341 -6.88 -4.59 3.51
C PHE A 341 -6.09 -4.59 4.82
N PRO A 342 -5.60 -5.75 5.31
CA PRO A 342 -5.05 -5.87 6.65
C PRO A 342 -3.66 -5.28 6.85
N SER A 343 -3.04 -4.75 5.80
CA SER A 343 -1.67 -4.20 5.85
C SER A 343 -1.57 -2.95 6.72
N PRO A 344 -0.54 -2.84 7.57
CA PRO A 344 -0.22 -1.57 8.23
C PRO A 344 0.25 -0.52 7.22
N MET A 345 -0.08 0.75 7.49
CA MET A 345 0.29 1.89 6.65
C MET A 345 1.68 2.42 6.99
N HIS A 346 2.56 2.54 6.00
CA HIS A 346 3.92 3.08 6.18
C HIS A 346 4.01 4.58 5.93
N TYR A 347 3.12 5.14 5.11
CA TYR A 347 3.22 6.52 4.59
C TYR A 347 4.51 6.73 3.77
N ALA A 348 4.93 5.69 3.03
CA ALA A 348 6.19 5.65 2.28
C ALA A 348 6.03 5.98 0.78
N GLY A 349 4.91 6.62 0.39
CA GLY A 349 4.67 7.15 -0.94
C GLY A 349 4.96 6.16 -2.08
N PRO A 350 5.92 6.50 -2.98
CA PRO A 350 6.26 5.67 -4.14
C PRO A 350 6.72 4.25 -3.81
N THR A 351 7.34 4.04 -2.66
CA THR A 351 7.74 2.71 -2.21
C THR A 351 6.52 1.89 -1.79
N GLU A 352 5.67 2.46 -0.96
CA GLU A 352 4.51 1.73 -0.42
C GLU A 352 3.43 1.46 -1.47
N VAL A 353 3.20 2.38 -2.41
CA VAL A 353 2.17 2.18 -3.43
C VAL A 353 2.46 0.97 -4.33
N GLN A 354 3.72 0.58 -4.51
CA GLN A 354 4.10 -0.65 -5.20
C GLN A 354 3.63 -1.89 -4.42
N TRP A 355 3.83 -1.91 -3.10
CA TRP A 355 3.29 -2.94 -2.22
C TRP A 355 1.76 -3.04 -2.33
N HIS A 356 1.09 -1.88 -2.32
CA HIS A 356 -0.35 -1.83 -2.50
C HIS A 356 -0.79 -2.41 -3.86
N ALA A 357 -0.08 -2.13 -4.94
CA ALA A 357 -0.34 -2.67 -6.26
C ALA A 357 -0.14 -4.19 -6.30
N LYS A 358 0.98 -4.69 -5.74
CA LYS A 358 1.26 -6.12 -5.61
C LYS A 358 0.13 -6.87 -4.89
N ALA A 359 -0.32 -6.36 -3.76
CA ALA A 359 -1.40 -6.97 -2.99
C ALA A 359 -2.70 -7.07 -3.82
N ARG A 360 -2.97 -6.11 -4.73
CA ARG A 360 -4.13 -6.15 -5.64
C ARG A 360 -3.98 -7.20 -6.73
N ILE A 361 -2.77 -7.44 -7.23
CA ILE A 361 -2.48 -8.57 -8.13
C ILE A 361 -2.85 -9.88 -7.42
N ASN A 362 -2.40 -10.08 -6.20
CA ASN A 362 -2.71 -11.28 -5.43
C ASN A 362 -4.22 -11.42 -5.15
N ALA A 363 -4.91 -10.32 -4.87
CA ALA A 363 -6.37 -10.30 -4.74
C ALA A 363 -7.14 -10.49 -6.06
N GLY A 364 -6.48 -10.51 -7.22
CA GLY A 364 -7.13 -10.74 -8.52
C GLY A 364 -7.57 -9.48 -9.28
N ALA A 365 -7.20 -8.27 -8.81
CA ALA A 365 -7.54 -7.03 -9.50
C ALA A 365 -6.71 -6.85 -10.79
N ASN A 366 -7.41 -6.55 -11.89
CA ASN A 366 -6.78 -6.26 -13.19
C ASN A 366 -6.42 -4.78 -13.34
N PHE A 367 -7.09 -3.92 -12.58
CA PHE A 367 -6.96 -2.47 -12.63
C PHE A 367 -6.79 -1.90 -11.24
N TYR A 368 -5.96 -0.86 -11.13
CA TYR A 368 -5.76 -0.15 -9.87
C TYR A 368 -5.88 1.36 -10.11
N ILE A 369 -6.82 1.99 -9.42
CA ILE A 369 -7.02 3.43 -9.46
C ILE A 369 -6.01 4.08 -8.53
N VAL A 370 -5.19 4.99 -9.08
CA VAL A 370 -4.12 5.67 -8.33
C VAL A 370 -4.26 7.17 -8.47
N GLY A 371 -4.43 7.83 -7.33
CA GLY A 371 -4.56 9.28 -7.24
C GLY A 371 -3.24 10.02 -7.16
N ARG A 372 -3.35 11.30 -6.76
CA ARG A 372 -2.23 12.15 -6.42
C ARG A 372 -1.60 11.68 -5.11
N ASP A 373 -0.27 11.68 -5.03
CA ASP A 373 0.51 11.33 -3.84
C ASP A 373 -0.01 10.08 -3.09
N PRO A 374 -0.12 8.93 -3.79
CA PRO A 374 -0.63 7.72 -3.18
C PRO A 374 0.30 7.26 -2.05
N ALA A 375 -0.29 6.90 -0.90
CA ALA A 375 0.42 6.52 0.31
C ALA A 375 1.41 7.59 0.85
N GLY A 376 1.27 8.84 0.43
CA GLY A 376 2.14 9.93 0.86
C GLY A 376 1.72 10.58 2.18
N MET A 377 2.57 11.48 2.64
CA MET A 377 2.37 12.31 3.82
C MET A 377 3.17 13.62 3.73
N SER A 378 2.85 14.57 4.60
CA SER A 378 3.68 15.76 4.76
C SER A 378 4.98 15.43 5.48
N HIS A 379 6.08 16.09 5.08
CA HIS A 379 7.36 15.96 5.77
C HIS A 379 7.21 16.37 7.25
N PRO A 380 7.61 15.50 8.21
CA PRO A 380 7.29 15.71 9.62
C PRO A 380 7.80 17.03 10.19
N VAL A 381 8.97 17.49 9.74
CA VAL A 381 9.63 18.71 10.22
C VAL A 381 9.29 19.91 9.34
N GLU A 382 9.48 19.78 8.02
CA GLU A 382 9.38 20.91 7.07
C GLU A 382 7.95 21.23 6.63
N LYS A 383 6.97 20.36 6.91
CA LYS A 383 5.54 20.54 6.61
C LYS A 383 5.19 20.71 5.12
N ARG A 384 6.13 20.48 4.21
CA ARG A 384 5.90 20.33 2.77
C ARG A 384 5.45 18.90 2.43
N ASP A 385 4.99 18.65 1.22
CA ASP A 385 4.79 17.28 0.73
C ASP A 385 6.14 16.52 0.81
N LEU A 386 6.13 15.30 1.36
CA LEU A 386 7.35 14.48 1.47
C LEU A 386 7.78 13.96 0.09
N TYR A 387 6.82 13.61 -0.74
CA TYR A 387 7.05 13.08 -2.09
C TYR A 387 6.46 13.98 -3.16
N ASP A 388 7.00 13.91 -4.38
CA ASP A 388 6.34 14.50 -5.54
C ASP A 388 5.02 13.78 -5.81
N ALA A 389 3.96 14.55 -6.00
CA ALA A 389 2.59 14.04 -6.12
C ALA A 389 2.37 13.07 -7.30
N GLU A 390 3.20 13.15 -8.33
CA GLU A 390 3.12 12.31 -9.53
C GLU A 390 4.04 11.10 -9.49
N HIS A 391 5.03 11.06 -8.55
CA HIS A 391 6.05 9.99 -8.51
C HIS A 391 5.43 8.63 -8.28
N GLY A 392 4.44 8.48 -7.39
CA GLY A 392 3.80 7.20 -7.13
C GLY A 392 3.22 6.56 -8.39
N LYS A 393 2.51 7.33 -9.22
CA LYS A 393 1.96 6.85 -10.50
C LYS A 393 3.04 6.48 -11.50
N LYS A 394 4.07 7.32 -11.63
CA LYS A 394 5.19 7.08 -12.56
C LYS A 394 5.95 5.83 -12.19
N VAL A 395 6.25 5.63 -10.89
CA VAL A 395 6.95 4.43 -10.39
C VAL A 395 6.15 3.17 -10.70
N LEU A 396 4.84 3.16 -10.47
CA LEU A 396 3.99 2.01 -10.77
C LEU A 396 4.02 1.58 -12.24
N SER A 397 4.16 2.53 -13.17
CA SER A 397 4.20 2.22 -14.61
C SER A 397 5.50 1.55 -15.07
N MET A 398 6.55 1.57 -14.24
CA MET A 398 7.88 1.03 -14.57
C MET A 398 8.41 0.05 -13.51
N ALA A 399 7.67 -0.19 -12.44
CA ALA A 399 8.11 -1.06 -11.34
C ALA A 399 8.20 -2.52 -11.79
N PRO A 400 9.34 -3.22 -11.56
CA PRO A 400 9.48 -4.63 -11.89
C PRO A 400 8.43 -5.49 -11.20
N GLY A 401 7.84 -6.44 -11.92
CA GLY A 401 6.84 -7.39 -11.41
C GLY A 401 5.41 -6.84 -11.36
N LEU A 402 5.17 -5.57 -11.75
CA LEU A 402 3.82 -4.99 -11.79
C LEU A 402 3.25 -4.83 -13.21
N GLU A 403 3.92 -5.37 -14.22
CA GLU A 403 3.57 -5.18 -15.64
C GLU A 403 2.19 -5.72 -16.02
N LYS A 404 1.67 -6.65 -15.23
CA LYS A 404 0.35 -7.27 -15.45
C LYS A 404 -0.81 -6.38 -14.98
N LEU A 405 -0.57 -5.44 -14.06
CA LEU A 405 -1.59 -4.58 -13.48
C LEU A 405 -1.76 -3.31 -14.32
N ASN A 406 -2.99 -3.00 -14.69
CA ASN A 406 -3.30 -1.76 -15.40
C ASN A 406 -3.51 -0.63 -14.38
N ILE A 407 -2.64 0.36 -14.41
CA ILE A 407 -2.76 1.54 -13.55
C ILE A 407 -3.69 2.55 -14.20
N LEU A 408 -4.71 2.97 -13.47
CA LEU A 408 -5.67 3.99 -13.89
C LEU A 408 -5.38 5.29 -13.14
N PRO A 409 -4.57 6.19 -13.73
CA PRO A 409 -4.28 7.47 -13.10
C PRO A 409 -5.47 8.42 -13.23
N PHE A 410 -5.71 9.20 -12.18
CA PHE A 410 -6.67 10.31 -12.28
C PHE A 410 -6.05 11.62 -11.78
N ARG A 411 -6.60 12.74 -12.25
CA ARG A 411 -6.25 14.09 -11.80
C ARG A 411 -7.47 14.74 -11.20
N VAL A 412 -7.32 15.38 -10.07
CA VAL A 412 -8.35 16.26 -9.51
C VAL A 412 -8.20 17.62 -10.17
N CYS A 413 -9.14 17.98 -11.06
CA CYS A 413 -9.23 19.35 -11.55
C CYS A 413 -9.75 20.25 -10.43
N LYS A 414 -9.03 21.34 -10.09
CA LYS A 414 -9.58 22.43 -9.29
C LYS A 414 -10.67 23.10 -10.13
N ILE A 415 -11.92 22.88 -9.78
CA ILE A 415 -13.02 23.68 -10.32
C ILE A 415 -12.91 25.03 -9.62
N LEU A 416 -12.54 26.06 -10.38
CA LEU A 416 -12.74 27.44 -9.94
C LEU A 416 -14.27 27.64 -9.89
N THR A 417 -14.84 27.62 -8.70
CA THR A 417 -16.25 27.97 -8.51
C THR A 417 -16.38 29.47 -8.71
N LEU A 418 -16.58 29.87 -9.96
CA LEU A 418 -17.23 31.13 -10.23
C LEU A 418 -18.69 30.95 -9.79
N PHE A 419 -19.02 31.56 -8.68
CA PHE A 419 -20.41 31.79 -8.27
C PHE A 419 -21.13 32.49 -9.41
N LEU A 420 -22.02 31.78 -10.11
CA LEU A 420 -23.16 32.22 -10.87
C LEU A 420 -23.50 31.24 -12.01
N CYS A 421 -23.97 30.03 -11.71
CA CYS A 421 -24.98 29.33 -12.52
C CYS A 421 -25.35 27.97 -11.90
N PRO A 422 -26.63 27.65 -11.70
CA PRO A 422 -27.07 26.43 -11.02
C PRO A 422 -27.08 25.14 -11.87
N TRP A 423 -26.61 25.16 -13.10
CA TRP A 423 -26.66 23.99 -14.01
C TRP A 423 -25.42 23.90 -14.88
N HIS A 424 -24.34 23.30 -14.40
CA HIS A 424 -23.28 22.83 -15.29
C HIS A 424 -22.79 21.45 -14.87
N THR A 425 -22.91 20.53 -15.82
CA THR A 425 -22.37 19.17 -15.83
C THR A 425 -20.87 19.18 -15.62
N PHE A 426 -20.41 18.35 -14.67
CA PHE A 426 -18.98 18.11 -14.42
C PHE A 426 -18.35 17.40 -15.62
N SER A 427 -17.48 18.09 -16.32
CA SER A 427 -16.59 17.48 -17.32
C SER A 427 -15.26 17.13 -16.66
N THR A 428 -14.95 15.86 -16.52
CA THR A 428 -13.63 15.38 -16.15
C THR A 428 -12.80 15.23 -17.42
N GLU A 429 -11.96 16.21 -17.73
CA GLU A 429 -10.94 16.01 -18.75
C GLU A 429 -9.82 15.11 -18.24
N PHE A 430 -9.75 13.95 -18.83
CA PHE A 430 -8.60 13.04 -18.70
C PHE A 430 -7.70 13.29 -19.91
N SER A 431 -6.51 13.81 -19.68
CA SER A 431 -5.50 13.86 -20.73
C SER A 431 -5.05 12.45 -21.10
N ARG A 432 -5.10 12.20 -22.37
CA ARG A 432 -4.61 11.01 -23.07
C ARG A 432 -3.10 10.81 -22.93
#